data_b5aa1b93d889ac61ccf547ee2ba6a50f
#
_entry.id   b5aa1b93d889ac61ccf547ee2ba6a50f
#
_cell.length_a   1.000
_cell.length_b   1.000
_cell.length_c   1.000
_cell.angle_alpha   90.00
_cell.angle_beta   90.00
_cell.angle_gamma   90.00
#
_symmetry.space_group_name_H-M   'P 1'
#
loop_
_entity.id
_entity.type
_entity.pdbx_description
1 polymer ?
#
loop_
_entity_poly.entity_id
_entity_poly.type
_entity_poly.pdbx_seq_one_letter_code
_entity_poly.pdbx_strand_id
1 'polypeptide(L)'
;SSICTLEFEVHRPLYDWVLEEWDDTEIPQQIEFARLNVTKMVMSKRKLRALVEAGLLAGWDDPRMPTISGLRRRGYTPESIRDFCDRIGVAKADSVVDIALLEFCIREDLKLKATRPMVVIDPVKVVITNYPEGQTELCTVENNPENEELGNREVVFGREIYIERNDFMEEP
;
A
#
# COMPACT_ATOMS: atom_id res chain seq x y z
N SER A 1 24.44 17.94 4.60
CA SER A 1 23.24 18.72 4.20
C SER A 1 22.13 18.54 5.22
N SER A 2 21.33 19.58 5.43
CA SER A 2 20.14 19.59 6.27
C SER A 2 18.90 19.46 5.36
N ILE A 3 17.99 18.56 5.71
CA ILE A 3 16.74 18.34 4.97
C ILE A 3 15.58 18.55 5.93
N CYS A 4 14.67 19.48 5.60
CA CYS A 4 13.56 19.83 6.47
C CYS A 4 12.33 20.30 5.70
N THR A 5 11.23 20.51 6.40
CA THR A 5 10.01 21.06 5.84
C THR A 5 10.03 22.60 5.83
N LEU A 6 9.16 23.22 5.02
CA LEU A 6 9.16 24.67 4.74
C LEU A 6 9.03 25.55 5.98
N GLU A 7 8.41 25.07 7.06
CA GLU A 7 8.34 25.82 8.32
C GLU A 7 9.71 26.17 8.94
N PHE A 8 10.77 25.47 8.52
CA PHE A 8 12.15 25.70 8.98
C PHE A 8 12.97 26.61 8.06
N GLU A 9 12.39 27.13 6.98
CA GLU A 9 13.09 28.03 6.05
C GLU A 9 13.65 29.28 6.77
N VAL A 10 12.93 29.77 7.76
CA VAL A 10 13.35 30.93 8.59
C VAL A 10 14.62 30.66 9.42
N HIS A 11 15.00 29.40 9.59
CA HIS A 11 16.22 29.00 10.32
C HIS A 11 17.45 28.89 9.41
N ARG A 12 17.30 29.02 8.08
CA ARG A 12 18.43 28.94 7.14
C ARG A 12 19.54 29.92 7.44
N PRO A 13 19.28 31.22 7.77
CA PRO A 13 20.35 32.16 8.10
C PRO A 13 21.20 31.73 9.31
N LEU A 14 20.58 31.08 10.30
CA LEU A 14 21.33 30.52 11.43
C LEU A 14 22.18 29.29 11.01
N TYR A 15 21.64 28.44 10.14
CA TYR A 15 22.39 27.32 9.60
C TYR A 15 23.60 27.79 8.79
N ASP A 16 23.43 28.78 7.92
CA ASP A 16 24.49 29.33 7.08
C ASP A 16 25.55 29.99 7.95
N TRP A 17 25.16 30.76 8.98
CA TRP A 17 26.09 31.39 9.93
C TRP A 17 26.93 30.34 10.67
N VAL A 18 26.35 29.23 11.12
CA VAL A 18 27.12 28.14 11.76
C VAL A 18 28.16 27.55 10.78
N LEU A 19 27.82 27.46 9.49
CA LEU A 19 28.72 26.95 8.47
C LEU A 19 29.84 27.91 8.12
N GLU A 20 29.61 29.23 8.21
CA GLU A 20 30.64 30.24 8.02
C GLU A 20 31.74 30.17 9.10
N GLU A 21 31.39 29.70 10.30
CA GLU A 21 32.35 29.46 11.40
C GLU A 21 33.04 28.08 11.28
N TRP A 22 32.64 27.25 10.30
CA TRP A 22 33.22 25.95 10.05
C TRP A 22 34.30 26.04 8.97
N ASP A 23 35.51 25.67 9.32
CA ASP A 23 36.68 25.77 8.45
C ASP A 23 36.81 24.53 7.53
N ASP A 24 35.75 24.16 6.79
CA ASP A 24 35.74 23.03 5.86
C ASP A 24 35.58 23.51 4.41
N THR A 25 36.13 22.77 3.47
CA THR A 25 36.05 23.08 2.04
C THR A 25 34.75 22.66 1.38
N GLU A 26 34.02 21.71 1.98
CA GLU A 26 32.71 21.26 1.51
C GLU A 26 31.58 21.81 2.38
N ILE A 27 30.96 22.88 1.93
CA ILE A 27 29.85 23.52 2.65
C ILE A 27 28.53 22.80 2.31
N PRO A 28 27.91 22.08 3.26
CA PRO A 28 26.62 21.46 3.04
C PRO A 28 25.51 22.54 2.98
N GLN A 29 24.37 22.21 2.40
CA GLN A 29 23.25 23.12 2.25
C GLN A 29 22.04 22.66 3.07
N GLN A 30 21.23 23.61 3.53
CA GLN A 30 19.89 23.33 4.02
C GLN A 30 18.91 23.35 2.85
N ILE A 31 18.13 22.29 2.71
CA ILE A 31 17.13 22.10 1.66
C ILE A 31 15.76 21.94 2.32
N GLU A 32 14.82 22.83 2.01
CA GLU A 32 13.45 22.76 2.46
C GLU A 32 12.53 22.33 1.33
N PHE A 33 11.48 21.59 1.70
CA PHE A 33 10.42 21.17 0.77
C PHE A 33 9.07 21.09 1.49
N ALA A 34 7.99 21.10 0.72
CA ALA A 34 6.65 20.98 1.24
C ALA A 34 6.44 19.63 1.92
N ARG A 35 5.68 19.63 3.01
CA ARG A 35 5.27 18.40 3.67
C ARG A 35 4.31 17.63 2.76
N LEU A 36 4.51 16.32 2.66
CA LEU A 36 3.56 15.43 1.99
C LEU A 36 2.24 15.38 2.77
N ASN A 37 1.15 15.78 2.13
CA ASN A 37 -0.20 15.61 2.61
C ASN A 37 -0.94 14.69 1.64
N VAL A 38 -1.64 13.68 2.19
CA VAL A 38 -2.39 12.70 1.41
C VAL A 38 -3.85 12.74 1.84
N THR A 39 -4.78 12.71 0.89
CA THR A 39 -6.21 12.64 1.19
C THR A 39 -6.54 11.41 2.03
N LYS A 40 -7.53 11.52 2.91
CA LYS A 40 -7.99 10.42 3.78
C LYS A 40 -6.92 9.82 4.71
N MET A 41 -5.76 10.47 4.83
CA MET A 41 -4.69 10.06 5.74
C MET A 41 -4.40 11.13 6.79
N VAL A 42 -4.14 10.71 8.02
CA VAL A 42 -3.72 11.59 9.11
C VAL A 42 -2.21 11.56 9.22
N MET A 43 -1.53 12.61 8.71
CA MET A 43 -0.07 12.73 8.72
C MET A 43 0.48 13.44 9.98
N SER A 44 -0.28 13.44 11.07
CA SER A 44 0.11 14.10 12.33
C SER A 44 0.53 13.09 13.40
N LYS A 45 1.82 13.09 13.77
CA LYS A 45 2.35 12.22 14.82
C LYS A 45 1.55 12.36 16.13
N ARG A 46 1.19 13.59 16.55
CA ARG A 46 0.43 13.84 17.78
C ARG A 46 -0.95 13.18 17.74
N LYS A 47 -1.67 13.25 16.61
CA LYS A 47 -2.98 12.61 16.46
C LYS A 47 -2.87 11.10 16.43
N LEU A 48 -1.89 10.56 15.70
CA LEU A 48 -1.65 9.11 15.63
C LEU A 48 -1.25 8.54 16.99
N ARG A 49 -0.40 9.25 17.72
CA ARG A 49 -0.01 8.89 19.10
C ARG A 49 -1.23 8.80 20.02
N ALA A 50 -2.13 9.78 19.97
CA ALA A 50 -3.35 9.77 20.78
C ALA A 50 -4.23 8.54 20.50
N LEU A 51 -4.31 8.06 19.25
CA LEU A 51 -5.06 6.86 18.91
C LEU A 51 -4.44 5.59 19.50
N VAL A 52 -3.09 5.51 19.53
CA VAL A 52 -2.38 4.39 20.15
C VAL A 52 -2.54 4.42 21.67
N GLU A 53 -2.36 5.59 22.31
CA GLU A 53 -2.49 5.76 23.77
C GLU A 53 -3.92 5.50 24.27
N ALA A 54 -4.94 5.80 23.43
CA ALA A 54 -6.33 5.48 23.72
C ALA A 54 -6.68 3.98 23.52
N GLY A 55 -5.74 3.15 23.08
CA GLY A 55 -5.98 1.73 22.80
C GLY A 55 -6.87 1.43 21.60
N LEU A 56 -7.13 2.43 20.75
CA LEU A 56 -7.93 2.26 19.53
C LEU A 56 -7.14 1.56 18.40
N LEU A 57 -5.82 1.63 18.47
CA LEU A 57 -4.89 0.98 17.58
C LEU A 57 -3.93 0.10 18.38
N ALA A 58 -3.55 -1.06 17.82
CA ALA A 58 -2.67 -2.03 18.46
C ALA A 58 -1.23 -1.52 18.66
N GLY A 59 -0.80 -0.55 17.87
CA GLY A 59 0.54 0.03 17.94
C GLY A 59 0.87 0.85 16.69
N TRP A 60 2.13 1.26 16.58
CA TRP A 60 2.62 2.05 15.45
C TRP A 60 2.74 1.26 14.13
N ASP A 61 2.67 -0.05 14.21
CA ASP A 61 2.66 -0.99 13.07
C ASP A 61 1.24 -1.47 12.72
N ASP A 62 0.20 -0.93 13.35
CA ASP A 62 -1.19 -1.26 13.01
C ASP A 62 -1.42 -0.99 11.51
N PRO A 63 -2.01 -1.94 10.75
CA PRO A 63 -2.23 -1.76 9.30
C PRO A 63 -3.09 -0.56 8.91
N ARG A 64 -3.84 0.01 9.85
CA ARG A 64 -4.64 1.23 9.67
C ARG A 64 -3.80 2.52 9.78
N MET A 65 -2.57 2.40 10.28
CA MET A 65 -1.66 3.53 10.46
C MET A 65 -0.93 3.88 9.16
N PRO A 66 -0.79 5.17 8.82
CA PRO A 66 -0.01 5.62 7.66
C PRO A 66 1.50 5.71 7.99
N THR A 67 1.99 4.79 8.78
CA THR A 67 3.42 4.63 9.05
C THR A 67 4.02 3.64 8.05
N ILE A 68 5.34 3.72 7.81
CA ILE A 68 6.03 2.73 6.97
C ILE A 68 5.82 1.31 7.52
N SER A 69 5.86 1.13 8.84
CA SER A 69 5.60 -0.16 9.48
C SER A 69 4.15 -0.64 9.26
N GLY A 70 3.18 0.26 9.39
CA GLY A 70 1.77 -0.03 9.12
C GLY A 70 1.50 -0.36 7.65
N LEU A 71 2.06 0.42 6.73
CA LEU A 71 1.97 0.15 5.29
C LEU A 71 2.61 -1.20 4.94
N ARG A 72 3.81 -1.48 5.46
CA ARG A 72 4.49 -2.77 5.26
C ARG A 72 3.64 -3.94 5.74
N ARG A 73 3.05 -3.83 6.93
CA ARG A 73 2.18 -4.88 7.50
C ARG A 73 0.88 -5.02 6.70
N ARG A 74 0.41 -3.95 6.09
CA ARG A 74 -0.76 -3.95 5.19
C ARG A 74 -0.44 -4.57 3.81
N GLY A 75 0.83 -4.79 3.47
CA GLY A 75 1.27 -5.43 2.23
C GLY A 75 1.86 -4.47 1.19
N TYR A 76 2.11 -3.21 1.54
CA TYR A 76 2.81 -2.30 0.64
C TYR A 76 4.28 -2.69 0.50
N THR A 77 4.75 -2.75 -0.73
CA THR A 77 6.15 -3.05 -1.06
C THR A 77 7.01 -1.78 -1.01
N PRO A 78 8.32 -1.90 -0.73
CA PRO A 78 9.23 -0.75 -0.82
C PRO A 78 9.20 -0.09 -2.19
N GLU A 79 9.09 -0.87 -3.27
CA GLU A 79 9.06 -0.41 -4.65
C GLU A 79 7.84 0.47 -4.91
N SER A 80 6.66 0.03 -4.46
CA SER A 80 5.42 0.80 -4.63
C SER A 80 5.45 2.15 -3.90
N ILE A 81 6.08 2.19 -2.70
CA ILE A 81 6.22 3.43 -1.94
C ILE A 81 7.24 4.37 -2.63
N ARG A 82 8.32 3.83 -3.19
CA ARG A 82 9.30 4.62 -3.95
C ARG A 82 8.68 5.18 -5.23
N ASP A 83 7.97 4.35 -6.02
CA ASP A 83 7.26 4.79 -7.22
C ASP A 83 6.26 5.91 -6.90
N PHE A 84 5.54 5.79 -5.79
CA PHE A 84 4.66 6.86 -5.31
C PHE A 84 5.41 8.16 -5.03
N CYS A 85 6.54 8.09 -4.31
CA CYS A 85 7.36 9.27 -4.00
C CYS A 85 7.97 9.88 -5.27
N ASP A 86 8.42 9.07 -6.21
CA ASP A 86 9.01 9.52 -7.47
C ASP A 86 7.98 10.24 -8.35
N ARG A 87 6.75 9.74 -8.38
CA ARG A 87 5.63 10.39 -9.12
C ARG A 87 5.21 11.72 -8.54
N ILE A 88 5.24 11.85 -7.23
CA ILE A 88 4.91 13.11 -6.54
C ILE A 88 6.02 14.12 -6.76
N GLY A 89 7.28 13.66 -6.72
CA GLY A 89 8.45 14.52 -6.76
C GLY A 89 8.62 15.34 -5.47
N VAL A 90 9.59 16.24 -5.50
CA VAL A 90 9.89 17.18 -4.42
C VAL A 90 9.53 18.60 -4.88
N ALA A 91 8.64 19.26 -4.14
CA ALA A 91 8.21 20.62 -4.44
C ALA A 91 8.25 21.50 -3.20
N LYS A 92 8.38 22.82 -3.40
CA LYS A 92 8.24 23.83 -2.33
C LYS A 92 6.79 24.32 -2.16
N ALA A 93 5.89 23.99 -3.08
CA ALA A 93 4.47 24.34 -2.97
C ALA A 93 3.71 23.28 -2.18
N ASP A 94 2.96 23.70 -1.17
CA ASP A 94 2.07 22.81 -0.44
C ASP A 94 1.01 22.23 -1.38
N SER A 95 0.91 20.92 -1.39
CA SER A 95 -0.07 20.19 -2.18
C SER A 95 -0.67 19.03 -1.38
N VAL A 96 -1.85 18.59 -1.80
CA VAL A 96 -2.50 17.39 -1.25
C VAL A 96 -2.58 16.36 -2.36
N VAL A 97 -1.95 15.24 -2.15
CA VAL A 97 -1.93 14.12 -3.09
C VAL A 97 -3.12 13.21 -2.82
N ASP A 98 -3.78 12.73 -3.86
CA ASP A 98 -4.86 11.76 -3.68
C ASP A 98 -4.28 10.40 -3.28
N ILE A 99 -4.88 9.75 -2.27
CA ILE A 99 -4.53 8.39 -1.84
C ILE A 99 -4.65 7.38 -2.99
N ALA A 100 -5.52 7.64 -3.96
CA ALA A 100 -5.69 6.80 -5.15
C ALA A 100 -4.37 6.60 -5.92
N LEU A 101 -3.46 7.59 -5.89
CA LEU A 101 -2.13 7.44 -6.50
C LEU A 101 -1.29 6.40 -5.75
N LEU A 102 -1.30 6.40 -4.42
CA LEU A 102 -0.60 5.39 -3.62
C LEU A 102 -1.20 3.99 -3.85
N GLU A 103 -2.54 3.91 -3.93
CA GLU A 103 -3.24 2.66 -4.22
C GLU A 103 -2.98 2.16 -5.65
N PHE A 104 -2.79 3.07 -6.59
CA PHE A 104 -2.37 2.74 -7.96
C PHE A 104 -0.96 2.14 -7.96
N CYS A 105 0.01 2.77 -7.31
CA CYS A 105 1.39 2.28 -7.27
C CYS A 105 1.49 0.87 -6.67
N ILE A 106 0.78 0.58 -5.57
CA ILE A 106 0.79 -0.77 -4.99
C ILE A 106 0.08 -1.79 -5.90
N ARG A 107 -1.00 -1.39 -6.57
CA ARG A 107 -1.72 -2.28 -7.49
C ARG A 107 -0.84 -2.68 -8.68
N GLU A 108 -0.15 -1.71 -9.29
CA GLU A 108 0.76 -1.98 -10.41
C GLU A 108 1.94 -2.89 -10.00
N ASP A 109 2.51 -2.67 -8.81
CA ASP A 109 3.60 -3.51 -8.34
C ASP A 109 3.13 -4.96 -8.02
N LEU A 110 2.00 -5.11 -7.33
CA LEU A 110 1.45 -6.41 -6.99
C LEU A 110 0.89 -7.17 -8.20
N LYS A 111 0.49 -6.45 -9.23
CA LYS A 111 -0.01 -7.04 -10.48
C LYS A 111 0.98 -8.05 -11.08
N LEU A 112 2.27 -7.79 -10.96
CA LEU A 112 3.33 -8.65 -11.46
C LEU A 112 3.90 -9.61 -10.41
N LYS A 113 3.82 -9.26 -9.13
CA LYS A 113 4.53 -9.98 -8.05
C LYS A 113 3.63 -10.88 -7.21
N ALA A 114 2.33 -10.61 -7.17
CA ALA A 114 1.43 -11.32 -6.26
C ALA A 114 0.75 -12.52 -6.92
N THR A 115 0.60 -13.59 -6.15
CA THR A 115 -0.33 -14.67 -6.48
C THR A 115 -1.76 -14.14 -6.45
N ARG A 116 -2.58 -14.49 -7.44
CA ARG A 116 -3.97 -14.06 -7.57
C ARG A 116 -4.93 -15.20 -7.18
N PRO A 117 -5.22 -15.39 -5.89
CA PRO A 117 -6.25 -16.33 -5.46
C PRO A 117 -7.64 -15.77 -5.74
N MET A 118 -8.58 -16.66 -6.05
CA MET A 118 -10.01 -16.34 -6.07
C MET A 118 -10.55 -16.47 -4.64
N VAL A 119 -11.33 -15.48 -4.19
CA VAL A 119 -11.99 -15.48 -2.89
C VAL A 119 -13.47 -15.22 -3.09
N VAL A 120 -14.32 -16.06 -2.50
CA VAL A 120 -15.78 -15.90 -2.49
C VAL A 120 -16.19 -15.37 -1.11
N ILE A 121 -16.66 -14.12 -1.03
CA ILE A 121 -16.89 -13.43 0.26
C ILE A 121 -18.26 -13.75 0.84
N ASP A 122 -19.33 -13.72 0.05
CA ASP A 122 -20.69 -14.11 0.44
C ASP A 122 -21.15 -15.36 -0.34
N PRO A 123 -20.72 -16.55 0.09
CA PRO A 123 -20.82 -17.76 -0.72
C PRO A 123 -22.26 -18.27 -0.82
N VAL A 124 -22.66 -18.57 -2.05
CA VAL A 124 -23.81 -19.41 -2.34
C VAL A 124 -23.30 -20.75 -2.84
N LYS A 125 -23.76 -21.85 -2.21
CA LYS A 125 -23.43 -23.20 -2.60
C LYS A 125 -24.22 -23.59 -3.84
N VAL A 126 -23.52 -24.03 -4.86
CA VAL A 126 -24.10 -24.56 -6.09
C VAL A 126 -23.82 -26.06 -6.18
N VAL A 127 -24.85 -26.86 -6.42
CA VAL A 127 -24.73 -28.32 -6.62
C VAL A 127 -25.01 -28.66 -8.08
N ILE A 128 -23.99 -29.16 -8.75
CA ILE A 128 -24.09 -29.58 -10.16
C ILE A 128 -24.71 -30.97 -10.21
N THR A 129 -26.01 -31.05 -10.53
CA THR A 129 -26.80 -32.28 -10.40
C THR A 129 -26.40 -33.41 -11.35
N ASN A 130 -25.82 -33.06 -12.51
CA ASN A 130 -25.33 -34.03 -13.52
C ASN A 130 -23.84 -34.36 -13.37
N TYR A 131 -23.15 -33.84 -12.30
CA TYR A 131 -21.78 -34.25 -11.98
C TYR A 131 -21.81 -35.43 -11.01
N PRO A 132 -21.02 -36.51 -11.24
CA PRO A 132 -21.06 -37.74 -10.44
C PRO A 132 -20.73 -37.48 -8.96
N GLU A 133 -21.45 -38.14 -8.06
CA GLU A 133 -21.18 -38.07 -6.63
C GLU A 133 -19.81 -38.65 -6.27
N GLY A 134 -19.06 -37.94 -5.42
CA GLY A 134 -17.74 -38.36 -4.94
C GLY A 134 -16.62 -38.27 -5.98
N GLN A 135 -16.92 -37.89 -7.21
CA GLN A 135 -15.89 -37.63 -8.20
C GLN A 135 -15.32 -36.21 -8.03
N THR A 136 -14.01 -36.09 -8.13
CA THR A 136 -13.29 -34.82 -8.18
C THR A 136 -12.25 -34.86 -9.28
N GLU A 137 -11.91 -33.69 -9.80
CA GLU A 137 -10.83 -33.53 -10.75
C GLU A 137 -9.93 -32.38 -10.35
N LEU A 138 -8.68 -32.41 -10.75
CA LEU A 138 -7.71 -31.38 -10.50
C LEU A 138 -7.63 -30.43 -11.70
N CYS A 139 -7.93 -29.18 -11.48
CA CYS A 139 -7.80 -28.15 -12.49
C CYS A 139 -6.52 -27.34 -12.22
N THR A 140 -5.65 -27.25 -13.20
CA THR A 140 -4.45 -26.43 -13.14
C THR A 140 -4.81 -24.97 -13.40
N VAL A 141 -4.47 -24.08 -12.47
CA VAL A 141 -4.75 -22.65 -12.53
C VAL A 141 -3.47 -21.87 -12.36
N GLU A 142 -3.24 -20.91 -13.23
CA GLU A 142 -2.09 -19.99 -13.13
C GLU A 142 -2.14 -19.18 -11.82
N ASN A 143 -0.99 -19.08 -11.14
CA ASN A 143 -0.88 -18.25 -9.95
C ASN A 143 -0.94 -16.76 -10.27
N ASN A 144 -0.45 -16.37 -11.45
CA ASN A 144 -0.57 -15.04 -12.00
C ASN A 144 -0.46 -15.08 -13.52
N PRO A 145 -1.50 -14.70 -14.27
CA PRO A 145 -1.49 -14.75 -15.73
C PRO A 145 -0.52 -13.75 -16.39
N GLU A 146 0.00 -12.77 -15.64
CA GLU A 146 0.97 -11.80 -16.14
C GLU A 146 2.42 -12.14 -15.74
N ASN A 147 2.62 -13.20 -14.94
CA ASN A 147 3.94 -13.63 -14.51
C ASN A 147 4.03 -15.15 -14.42
N GLU A 148 4.51 -15.77 -15.48
CA GLU A 148 4.66 -17.23 -15.59
C GLU A 148 5.66 -17.80 -14.56
N GLU A 149 6.60 -17.01 -14.05
CA GLU A 149 7.58 -17.45 -13.04
C GLU A 149 6.91 -17.85 -11.70
N LEU A 150 5.72 -17.35 -11.43
CA LEU A 150 4.94 -17.74 -10.26
C LEU A 150 4.31 -19.12 -10.37
N GLY A 151 4.39 -19.75 -11.55
CA GLY A 151 3.92 -21.11 -11.81
C GLY A 151 2.41 -21.27 -11.65
N ASN A 152 2.01 -22.51 -11.44
CA ASN A 152 0.61 -22.92 -11.37
C ASN A 152 0.29 -23.56 -10.02
N ARG A 153 -0.99 -23.62 -9.70
CA ARG A 153 -1.54 -24.40 -8.58
C ARG A 153 -2.64 -25.33 -9.05
N GLU A 154 -2.86 -26.39 -8.33
CA GLU A 154 -3.98 -27.30 -8.54
C GLU A 154 -5.16 -26.91 -7.65
N VAL A 155 -6.34 -26.84 -8.24
CA VAL A 155 -7.60 -26.57 -7.57
C VAL A 155 -8.53 -27.75 -7.77
N VAL A 156 -9.11 -28.27 -6.69
CA VAL A 156 -10.06 -29.37 -6.76
C VAL A 156 -11.40 -28.87 -7.28
N PHE A 157 -11.89 -29.44 -8.35
CA PHE A 157 -13.24 -29.24 -8.86
C PHE A 157 -14.09 -30.48 -8.57
N GLY A 158 -15.35 -30.27 -8.22
CA GLY A 158 -16.28 -31.36 -7.93
C GLY A 158 -17.74 -30.91 -8.05
N ARG A 159 -18.63 -31.77 -7.56
CA ARG A 159 -20.08 -31.57 -7.63
C ARG A 159 -20.55 -30.32 -6.88
N GLU A 160 -19.85 -29.94 -5.83
CA GLU A 160 -20.18 -28.78 -4.99
C GLU A 160 -19.17 -27.66 -5.25
N ILE A 161 -19.66 -26.49 -5.66
CA ILE A 161 -18.87 -25.29 -5.87
C ILE A 161 -19.53 -24.10 -5.14
N TYR A 162 -18.82 -22.99 -5.05
CA TYR A 162 -19.31 -21.77 -4.42
C TYR A 162 -19.16 -20.60 -5.39
N ILE A 163 -20.21 -19.77 -5.44
CA ILE A 163 -20.23 -18.52 -6.21
C ILE A 163 -20.58 -17.36 -5.29
N GLU A 164 -20.29 -16.12 -5.70
CA GLU A 164 -20.76 -14.93 -4.99
C GLU A 164 -22.30 -14.83 -5.08
N ARG A 165 -22.92 -14.38 -3.99
CA ARG A 165 -24.37 -14.18 -3.99
C ARG A 165 -24.85 -13.22 -5.07
N ASN A 166 -24.03 -12.21 -5.38
CA ASN A 166 -24.35 -11.21 -6.40
C ASN A 166 -24.33 -11.78 -7.84
N ASP A 167 -23.72 -12.96 -8.04
CA ASP A 167 -23.70 -13.66 -9.33
C ASP A 167 -24.92 -14.55 -9.52
N PHE A 168 -25.78 -14.64 -8.50
CA PHE A 168 -27.00 -15.45 -8.53
C PHE A 168 -28.24 -14.56 -8.62
N MET A 169 -29.11 -14.86 -9.59
CA MET A 169 -30.44 -14.27 -9.75
C MET A 169 -31.50 -15.36 -9.67
N GLU A 170 -32.53 -15.17 -8.85
CA GLU A 170 -33.67 -16.10 -8.73
C GLU A 170 -34.59 -16.01 -9.95
N GLU A 171 -34.72 -14.80 -10.50
CA GLU A 171 -35.47 -14.53 -11.73
C GLU A 171 -34.55 -13.80 -12.71
N PRO A 172 -34.21 -14.42 -13.87
CA PRO A 172 -33.30 -13.86 -14.85
C PRO A 172 -33.93 -12.74 -15.69
#